data_7bc22ff855af00f59994eff16c302a1c
#
_entry.id   7bc22ff855af00f59994eff16c302a1c
#
_cell.length_a   1.000
_cell.length_b   1.000
_cell.length_c   1.000
_cell.angle_alpha   90.00
_cell.angle_beta   90.00
_cell.angle_gamma   90.00
#
_symmetry.space_group_name_H-M   'P 1'
#
loop_
_entity.id
_entity.type
_entity.pdbx_description
1 polymer ?
#
loop_
_entity_poly.entity_id
_entity_poly.type
_entity_poly.pdbx_seq_one_letter_code
_entity_poly.pdbx_strand_id
1 'polypeptide(L)'
;MGLPLRQAHEKPMDPPALRIKRIVCGVDFSPMSVAAFMTAAELARSVNAELHVLHVIEAYPPTGSRLFDTGQDHAQSLERTATSAMQTLVAKSPATVDSIRVTTEITPGLAFVELLHRVRDRAQDLIVVGAHGVTLLEDAFVGGTAEQVVKQASCSVLVVRGQSPA
;
A
#
# COMPACT_ATOMS: atom_id res chain seq x y z
N MET A 1 -54.81 -1.60 28.93
CA MET A 1 -54.92 -1.76 27.48
C MET A 1 -53.53 -1.47 26.91
N GLY A 2 -52.68 -2.52 26.87
CA GLY A 2 -51.26 -2.40 26.48
C GLY A 2 -51.11 -2.67 24.99
N LEU A 3 -50.53 -1.73 24.27
CA LEU A 3 -50.12 -1.90 22.88
C LEU A 3 -48.94 -2.88 22.82
N PRO A 4 -48.95 -3.90 21.95
CA PRO A 4 -47.83 -4.77 21.79
C PRO A 4 -46.71 -4.02 21.05
N LEU A 5 -45.53 -3.94 21.68
CA LEU A 5 -44.29 -3.52 21.04
C LEU A 5 -44.05 -4.48 19.87
N ARG A 6 -44.20 -4.00 18.63
CA ARG A 6 -43.69 -4.70 17.42
C ARG A 6 -42.20 -4.83 17.58
N GLN A 7 -41.73 -6.03 17.90
CA GLN A 7 -40.34 -6.39 17.68
C GLN A 7 -40.14 -6.40 16.17
N ALA A 8 -39.50 -5.35 15.68
CA ALA A 8 -38.92 -5.37 14.34
C ALA A 8 -37.82 -6.44 14.37
N HIS A 9 -38.14 -7.61 13.81
CA HIS A 9 -37.08 -8.57 13.45
C HIS A 9 -36.24 -7.89 12.36
N GLU A 10 -35.18 -7.21 12.76
CA GLU A 10 -34.11 -6.87 11.83
C GLU A 10 -33.62 -8.20 11.23
N LYS A 11 -33.86 -8.37 9.95
CA LYS A 11 -33.29 -9.48 9.17
C LYS A 11 -31.79 -9.45 9.40
N PRO A 12 -31.15 -10.57 9.83
CA PRO A 12 -29.70 -10.61 9.96
C PRO A 12 -29.09 -10.14 8.64
N MET A 13 -28.36 -9.04 8.67
CA MET A 13 -27.64 -8.56 7.52
C MET A 13 -26.50 -9.56 7.32
N ASP A 14 -26.61 -10.38 6.28
CA ASP A 14 -25.50 -11.22 5.87
C ASP A 14 -24.28 -10.32 5.68
N PRO A 15 -23.14 -10.62 6.32
CA PRO A 15 -21.95 -9.80 6.15
C PRO A 15 -21.63 -9.74 4.65
N PRO A 16 -21.33 -8.56 4.11
CA PRO A 16 -20.98 -8.44 2.71
C PRO A 16 -19.80 -9.39 2.43
N ALA A 17 -19.95 -10.28 1.46
CA ALA A 17 -18.87 -11.19 1.09
C ALA A 17 -17.65 -10.34 0.70
N LEU A 18 -16.58 -10.45 1.48
CA LEU A 18 -15.32 -9.75 1.20
C LEU A 18 -14.76 -10.29 -0.13
N ARG A 19 -14.93 -9.52 -1.20
CA ARG A 19 -14.44 -9.88 -2.53
C ARG A 19 -13.24 -9.00 -2.85
N ILE A 20 -12.06 -9.52 -2.58
CA ILE A 20 -10.80 -8.87 -2.95
C ILE A 20 -10.40 -9.36 -4.34
N LYS A 21 -10.43 -8.48 -5.32
CA LYS A 21 -10.00 -8.76 -6.70
C LYS A 21 -8.79 -7.93 -7.12
N ARG A 22 -8.60 -6.78 -6.49
CA ARG A 22 -7.53 -5.85 -6.82
C ARG A 22 -6.90 -5.32 -5.53
N ILE A 23 -5.61 -5.55 -5.40
CA ILE A 23 -4.80 -5.15 -4.25
C ILE A 23 -3.77 -4.13 -4.72
N VAL A 24 -3.65 -3.00 -4.02
CA VAL A 24 -2.50 -2.11 -4.17
C VAL A 24 -1.58 -2.26 -2.96
N CYS A 25 -0.28 -2.47 -3.21
CA CYS A 25 0.74 -2.55 -2.19
C CYS A 25 1.69 -1.35 -2.30
N GLY A 26 1.74 -0.52 -1.26
CA GLY A 26 2.70 0.58 -1.16
C GLY A 26 4.05 0.08 -0.64
N VAL A 27 5.14 0.40 -1.36
CA VAL A 27 6.49 -0.02 -1.00
C VAL A 27 7.47 1.16 -1.01
N ASP A 28 8.36 1.19 -0.03
CA ASP A 28 9.50 2.12 0.08
C ASP A 28 10.83 1.38 0.15
N PHE A 29 10.81 0.08 -0.13
CA PHE A 29 11.95 -0.84 -0.09
C PHE A 29 12.55 -1.08 1.30
N SER A 30 11.94 -0.56 2.36
CA SER A 30 12.28 -0.92 3.74
C SER A 30 11.97 -2.39 4.02
N PRO A 31 12.58 -3.00 5.04
CA PRO A 31 12.26 -4.39 5.44
C PRO A 31 10.77 -4.61 5.69
N MET A 32 10.06 -3.61 6.26
CA MET A 32 8.62 -3.68 6.52
C MET A 32 7.80 -3.65 5.24
N SER A 33 8.16 -2.82 4.27
CA SER A 33 7.46 -2.78 2.99
C SER A 33 7.76 -4.02 2.13
N VAL A 34 8.93 -4.63 2.28
CA VAL A 34 9.23 -5.95 1.70
C VAL A 34 8.31 -7.02 2.30
N ALA A 35 8.13 -7.04 3.62
CA ALA A 35 7.20 -7.96 4.28
C ALA A 35 5.75 -7.70 3.84
N ALA A 36 5.36 -6.43 3.68
CA ALA A 36 4.04 -6.05 3.14
C ALA A 36 3.83 -6.58 1.72
N PHE A 37 4.83 -6.43 0.84
CA PHE A 37 4.79 -6.98 -0.52
C PHE A 37 4.63 -8.50 -0.52
N MET A 38 5.42 -9.24 0.27
CA MET A 38 5.33 -10.69 0.37
C MET A 38 3.94 -11.14 0.84
N THR A 39 3.39 -10.45 1.85
CA THR A 39 2.03 -10.71 2.36
C THR A 39 0.98 -10.40 1.29
N ALA A 40 1.11 -9.28 0.58
CA ALA A 40 0.19 -8.89 -0.49
C ALA A 40 0.20 -9.89 -1.65
N ALA A 41 1.37 -10.36 -2.06
CA ALA A 41 1.53 -11.34 -3.13
C ALA A 41 0.89 -12.69 -2.76
N GLU A 42 1.13 -13.18 -1.55
CA GLU A 42 0.54 -14.42 -1.06
C GLU A 42 -0.98 -14.32 -0.91
N LEU A 43 -1.48 -13.18 -0.41
CA LEU A 43 -2.91 -12.92 -0.33
C LEU A 43 -3.53 -12.87 -1.73
N ALA A 44 -2.93 -12.13 -2.67
CA ALA A 44 -3.39 -12.04 -4.05
C ALA A 44 -3.49 -13.43 -4.70
N ARG A 45 -2.47 -14.28 -4.48
CA ARG A 45 -2.48 -15.67 -4.94
C ARG A 45 -3.63 -16.47 -4.34
N SER A 46 -3.86 -16.35 -3.02
CA SER A 46 -4.88 -17.14 -2.30
C SER A 46 -6.31 -16.79 -2.71
N VAL A 47 -6.57 -15.53 -3.09
CA VAL A 47 -7.91 -15.06 -3.49
C VAL A 47 -8.04 -14.82 -4.99
N ASN A 48 -7.01 -15.14 -5.78
CA ASN A 48 -6.93 -14.91 -7.23
C ASN A 48 -7.20 -13.43 -7.58
N ALA A 49 -6.49 -12.52 -6.90
CA ALA A 49 -6.56 -11.08 -7.12
C ALA A 49 -5.39 -10.59 -7.97
N GLU A 50 -5.58 -9.45 -8.63
CA GLU A 50 -4.50 -8.67 -9.25
C GLU A 50 -3.73 -7.90 -8.17
N LEU A 51 -2.41 -7.82 -8.28
CA LEU A 51 -1.54 -7.07 -7.39
C LEU A 51 -0.90 -5.89 -8.14
N HIS A 52 -1.14 -4.68 -7.65
CA HIS A 52 -0.48 -3.47 -8.10
C HIS A 52 0.53 -3.01 -7.06
N VAL A 53 1.81 -2.97 -7.40
CA VAL A 53 2.90 -2.55 -6.51
C VAL A 53 3.28 -1.12 -6.85
N LEU A 54 3.11 -0.23 -5.90
CA LEU A 54 3.34 1.21 -6.05
C LEU A 54 4.51 1.66 -5.18
N HIS A 55 5.51 2.29 -5.81
CA HIS A 55 6.53 3.07 -5.12
C HIS A 55 6.36 4.55 -5.44
N VAL A 56 6.42 5.40 -4.42
CA VAL A 56 6.29 6.84 -4.58
C VAL A 56 7.63 7.49 -4.24
N ILE A 57 8.17 8.24 -5.20
CA ILE A 57 9.36 9.06 -5.00
C ILE A 57 8.90 10.36 -4.36
N GLU A 58 9.11 10.48 -3.05
CA GLU A 58 8.82 11.71 -2.33
C GLU A 58 9.92 12.74 -2.63
N ALA A 59 9.76 13.49 -3.72
CA ALA A 59 10.59 14.62 -4.02
C ALA A 59 10.13 15.81 -3.18
N TYR A 60 10.78 16.05 -2.04
CA TYR A 60 10.70 17.37 -1.40
C TYR A 60 11.48 18.34 -2.26
N PRO A 61 10.86 19.44 -2.77
CA PRO A 61 11.65 20.50 -3.36
C PRO A 61 12.58 21.01 -2.25
N PRO A 62 13.90 21.07 -2.46
CA PRO A 62 14.79 21.63 -1.48
C PRO A 62 14.38 23.08 -1.24
N THR A 63 13.86 23.36 -0.04
CA THR A 63 13.54 24.72 0.38
C THR A 63 14.83 25.53 0.32
N GLY A 64 14.98 26.35 -0.73
CA GLY A 64 16.00 27.39 -0.79
C GLY A 64 17.11 27.29 -1.82
N SER A 65 17.23 26.27 -2.65
CA SER A 65 18.27 26.28 -3.70
C SER A 65 17.69 26.56 -5.09
N ARG A 66 17.62 27.84 -5.44
CA ARG A 66 17.49 28.32 -6.83
C ARG A 66 18.83 28.32 -7.57
N LEU A 67 19.78 27.53 -7.17
CA LEU A 67 21.11 27.54 -7.76
C LEU A 67 21.45 26.11 -8.21
N PHE A 68 21.52 25.99 -9.55
CA PHE A 68 22.03 24.86 -10.33
C PHE A 68 21.01 23.83 -10.82
N ASP A 69 20.99 23.74 -12.11
CA ASP A 69 20.38 22.88 -13.13
C ASP A 69 20.63 21.35 -12.96
N THR A 70 20.59 20.85 -11.72
CA THR A 70 20.80 19.44 -11.41
C THR A 70 19.49 18.67 -11.17
N GLY A 71 18.33 19.33 -11.31
CA GLY A 71 17.03 18.75 -10.97
C GLY A 71 16.64 17.55 -11.85
N GLN A 72 16.94 17.63 -13.15
CA GLN A 72 16.56 16.53 -14.08
C GLN A 72 17.45 15.30 -13.90
N ASP A 73 18.76 15.47 -13.77
CA ASP A 73 19.70 14.37 -13.56
C ASP A 73 19.45 13.65 -12.23
N HIS A 74 19.11 14.42 -11.19
CA HIS A 74 18.79 13.87 -9.89
C HIS A 74 17.48 13.07 -9.91
N ALA A 75 16.42 13.61 -10.53
CA ALA A 75 15.14 12.93 -10.67
C ALA A 75 15.27 11.62 -11.46
N GLN A 76 16.02 11.64 -12.57
CA GLN A 76 16.31 10.44 -13.37
C GLN A 76 17.12 9.39 -12.58
N SER A 77 18.06 9.84 -11.75
CA SER A 77 18.85 8.95 -10.90
C SER A 77 17.97 8.25 -9.86
N LEU A 78 17.08 8.98 -9.21
CA LEU A 78 16.11 8.42 -8.25
C LEU A 78 15.19 7.40 -8.92
N GLU A 79 14.67 7.72 -10.09
CA GLU A 79 13.79 6.84 -10.86
C GLU A 79 14.50 5.54 -11.28
N ARG A 80 15.74 5.63 -11.76
CA ARG A 80 16.56 4.44 -12.09
C ARG A 80 16.81 3.58 -10.87
N THR A 81 17.15 4.18 -9.74
CA THR A 81 17.37 3.48 -8.47
C THR A 81 16.09 2.78 -8.01
N ALA A 82 14.96 3.47 -8.04
CA ALA A 82 13.66 2.91 -7.69
C ALA A 82 13.25 1.77 -8.63
N THR A 83 13.50 1.91 -9.93
CA THR A 83 13.23 0.87 -10.94
C THR A 83 14.03 -0.40 -10.65
N SER A 84 15.32 -0.27 -10.38
CA SER A 84 16.19 -1.41 -10.04
C SER A 84 15.75 -2.08 -8.73
N ALA A 85 15.40 -1.29 -7.72
CA ALA A 85 14.91 -1.80 -6.45
C ALA A 85 13.55 -2.53 -6.61
N MET A 86 12.65 -2.00 -7.44
CA MET A 86 11.36 -2.63 -7.74
C MET A 86 11.53 -3.99 -8.44
N GLN A 87 12.41 -4.06 -9.43
CA GLN A 87 12.74 -5.32 -10.10
C GLN A 87 13.31 -6.35 -9.13
N THR A 88 14.21 -5.92 -8.26
CA THR A 88 14.78 -6.78 -7.21
C THR A 88 13.72 -7.27 -6.22
N LEU A 89 12.77 -6.40 -5.84
CA LEU A 89 11.68 -6.75 -4.94
C LEU A 89 10.78 -7.83 -5.55
N VAL A 90 10.32 -7.64 -6.78
CA VAL A 90 9.45 -8.58 -7.49
C VAL A 90 10.15 -9.93 -7.67
N ALA A 91 11.45 -9.93 -7.96
CA ALA A 91 12.23 -11.15 -8.10
C ALA A 91 12.42 -11.97 -6.81
N LYS A 92 12.11 -11.42 -5.63
CA LYS A 92 12.19 -12.16 -4.35
C LYS A 92 11.13 -13.24 -4.19
N SER A 93 10.04 -13.18 -4.94
CA SER A 93 8.93 -14.14 -4.83
C SER A 93 8.43 -14.61 -6.21
N PRO A 94 9.31 -15.16 -7.07
CA PRO A 94 8.97 -15.45 -8.46
C PRO A 94 7.79 -16.44 -8.55
N ALA A 95 7.80 -17.52 -7.80
CA ALA A 95 6.76 -18.55 -7.86
C ALA A 95 5.36 -18.03 -7.49
N THR A 96 5.28 -17.06 -6.58
CA THR A 96 4.01 -16.44 -6.20
C THR A 96 3.59 -15.39 -7.23
N VAL A 97 4.54 -14.57 -7.67
CA VAL A 97 4.31 -13.48 -8.64
C VAL A 97 3.91 -14.03 -10.02
N ASP A 98 4.54 -15.12 -10.47
CA ASP A 98 4.24 -15.74 -11.77
C ASP A 98 2.83 -16.39 -11.82
N SER A 99 2.24 -16.65 -10.67
CA SER A 99 0.90 -17.24 -10.57
C SER A 99 -0.24 -16.24 -10.53
N ILE A 100 0.06 -14.94 -10.47
CA ILE A 100 -0.91 -13.85 -10.38
C ILE A 100 -0.56 -12.73 -11.36
N ARG A 101 -1.53 -11.86 -11.63
CA ARG A 101 -1.26 -10.65 -12.41
C ARG A 101 -0.63 -9.59 -11.52
N VAL A 102 0.64 -9.27 -11.75
CA VAL A 102 1.37 -8.21 -11.05
C VAL A 102 1.66 -7.06 -12.01
N THR A 103 1.41 -5.84 -11.55
CA THR A 103 1.82 -4.59 -12.21
C THR A 103 2.62 -3.75 -11.24
N THR A 104 3.63 -3.04 -11.74
CA THR A 104 4.47 -2.16 -10.94
C THR A 104 4.36 -0.73 -11.44
N GLU A 105 4.43 0.23 -10.54
CA GLU A 105 4.39 1.65 -10.85
C GLU A 105 5.33 2.42 -9.93
N ILE A 106 6.00 3.41 -10.51
CA ILE A 106 6.83 4.38 -9.79
C ILE A 106 6.30 5.76 -10.18
N THR A 107 5.95 6.58 -9.20
CA THR A 107 5.41 7.91 -9.43
C THR A 107 5.97 8.92 -8.43
N PRO A 108 6.18 10.18 -8.80
CA PRO A 108 6.48 11.22 -7.83
C PRO A 108 5.22 11.61 -7.04
N GLY A 109 5.40 12.04 -5.79
CA GLY A 109 4.29 12.58 -4.99
C GLY A 109 4.43 12.31 -3.49
N LEU A 110 3.30 12.31 -2.79
CA LEU A 110 3.19 11.90 -1.40
C LEU A 110 2.61 10.48 -1.34
N ALA A 111 3.29 9.57 -0.66
CA ALA A 111 2.97 8.15 -0.70
C ALA A 111 1.49 7.85 -0.37
N PHE A 112 0.94 8.41 0.71
CA PHE A 112 -0.45 8.19 1.07
C PHE A 112 -1.44 8.76 0.03
N VAL A 113 -1.13 9.93 -0.56
CA VAL A 113 -1.98 10.56 -1.59
C VAL A 113 -2.06 9.69 -2.83
N GLU A 114 -0.91 9.22 -3.31
CA GLU A 114 -0.85 8.38 -4.51
C GLU A 114 -1.54 7.02 -4.30
N LEU A 115 -1.41 6.42 -3.11
CA LEU A 115 -2.15 5.20 -2.76
C LEU A 115 -3.66 5.43 -2.79
N LEU A 116 -4.15 6.53 -2.20
CA LEU A 116 -5.57 6.88 -2.22
C LEU A 116 -6.09 7.20 -3.62
N HIS A 117 -5.26 7.81 -4.48
CA HIS A 117 -5.60 8.02 -5.90
C HIS A 117 -5.79 6.68 -6.61
N ARG A 118 -4.88 5.71 -6.43
CA ARG A 118 -5.02 4.39 -7.08
C ARG A 118 -6.25 3.62 -6.62
N VAL A 119 -6.66 3.80 -5.36
CA VAL A 119 -7.94 3.23 -4.87
C VAL A 119 -9.12 3.76 -5.66
N ARG A 120 -9.18 5.07 -5.89
CA ARG A 120 -10.27 5.70 -6.64
C ARG A 120 -10.23 5.39 -8.13
N ASP A 121 -9.06 5.56 -8.75
CA ASP A 121 -8.90 5.48 -10.21
C ASP A 121 -9.00 4.05 -10.72
N ARG A 122 -8.55 3.08 -9.95
CA ARG A 122 -8.50 1.66 -10.33
C ARG A 122 -9.47 0.79 -9.54
N ALA A 123 -10.31 1.38 -8.68
CA ALA A 123 -11.26 0.70 -7.80
C ALA A 123 -10.59 -0.48 -7.06
N GLN A 124 -9.49 -0.18 -6.33
CA GLN A 124 -8.80 -1.18 -5.51
C GLN A 124 -9.68 -1.60 -4.34
N ASP A 125 -9.66 -2.87 -4.01
CA ASP A 125 -10.47 -3.45 -2.93
C ASP A 125 -9.70 -3.47 -1.61
N LEU A 126 -8.36 -3.48 -1.69
CA LEU A 126 -7.48 -3.55 -0.54
C LEU A 126 -6.19 -2.75 -0.77
N ILE A 127 -5.79 -1.99 0.25
CA ILE A 127 -4.44 -1.42 0.36
C ILE A 127 -3.63 -2.29 1.31
N VAL A 128 -2.38 -2.60 0.95
CA VAL A 128 -1.42 -3.26 1.83
C VAL A 128 -0.21 -2.34 1.99
N VAL A 129 0.18 -2.07 3.23
CA VAL A 129 1.35 -1.23 3.56
C VAL A 129 2.09 -1.80 4.77
N GLY A 130 3.38 -1.49 4.86
CA GLY A 130 4.15 -1.76 6.08
C GLY A 130 3.75 -0.83 7.22
N ALA A 131 3.86 -1.30 8.46
CA ALA A 131 3.55 -0.49 9.64
C ALA A 131 4.49 0.71 9.80
N HIS A 132 5.74 0.57 9.37
CA HIS A 132 6.76 1.62 9.38
C HIS A 132 7.49 1.64 8.03
N GLY A 133 7.98 2.81 7.64
CA GLY A 133 8.84 2.98 6.47
C GLY A 133 10.31 3.15 6.85
N VAL A 134 11.06 3.83 5.99
CA VAL A 134 12.50 4.12 6.18
C VAL A 134 12.77 5.03 7.38
N THR A 135 11.81 5.84 7.79
CA THR A 135 11.90 6.71 8.97
C THR A 135 11.47 5.93 10.22
N LEU A 136 12.42 5.29 10.86
CA LEU A 136 12.24 4.64 12.16
C LEU A 136 12.14 5.71 13.25
N LEU A 137 10.92 6.05 13.65
CA LEU A 137 10.68 6.60 14.98
C LEU A 137 10.32 5.41 15.88
N GLU A 138 11.23 5.04 16.76
CA GLU A 138 11.15 3.84 17.63
C GLU A 138 9.87 3.76 18.47
N ASP A 139 9.17 4.87 18.66
CA ASP A 139 7.96 4.98 19.49
C ASP A 139 6.65 5.11 18.69
N ALA A 140 6.68 5.14 17.35
CA ALA A 140 5.47 5.27 16.57
C ALA A 140 4.83 3.90 16.32
N PHE A 141 3.64 3.69 16.85
CA PHE A 141 2.87 2.45 16.62
C PHE A 141 2.55 2.19 15.14
N VAL A 142 2.48 3.25 14.33
CA VAL A 142 2.21 3.20 12.88
C VAL A 142 2.89 4.39 12.21
N GLY A 143 3.57 4.18 11.06
CA GLY A 143 4.21 5.25 10.29
C GLY A 143 3.21 6.19 9.61
N GLY A 144 3.65 7.42 9.30
CA GLY A 144 2.78 8.47 8.79
C GLY A 144 1.96 8.08 7.56
N THR A 145 2.54 7.39 6.58
CA THR A 145 1.82 6.92 5.39
C THR A 145 0.72 5.92 5.75
N ALA A 146 1.03 4.91 6.56
CA ALA A 146 0.06 3.90 6.97
C ALA A 146 -1.07 4.51 7.80
N GLU A 147 -0.76 5.45 8.71
CA GLU A 147 -1.76 6.17 9.50
C GLU A 147 -2.72 6.98 8.62
N GLN A 148 -2.18 7.74 7.65
CA GLN A 148 -3.00 8.54 6.73
C GLN A 148 -3.88 7.67 5.84
N VAL A 149 -3.35 6.56 5.34
CA VAL A 149 -4.12 5.61 4.54
C VAL A 149 -5.26 4.99 5.34
N VAL A 150 -5.01 4.53 6.58
CA VAL A 150 -6.05 3.97 7.45
C VAL A 150 -7.16 4.97 7.74
N LYS A 151 -6.83 6.25 7.92
CA LYS A 151 -7.81 7.31 8.20
C LYS A 151 -8.66 7.71 7.00
N GLN A 152 -8.13 7.59 5.78
CA GLN A 152 -8.73 8.22 4.59
C GLN A 152 -9.14 7.24 3.49
N ALA A 153 -8.74 5.96 3.56
CA ALA A 153 -9.08 5.00 2.53
C ALA A 153 -10.58 4.71 2.48
N SER A 154 -11.11 4.60 1.28
CA SER A 154 -12.49 4.17 1.02
C SER A 154 -12.62 2.65 0.81
N CYS A 155 -11.53 1.90 0.97
CA CYS A 155 -11.48 0.43 0.93
C CYS A 155 -10.79 -0.12 2.18
N SER A 156 -10.71 -1.44 2.28
CA SER A 156 -9.98 -2.11 3.37
C SER A 156 -8.49 -1.79 3.34
N VAL A 157 -7.87 -1.75 4.52
CA VAL A 157 -6.42 -1.52 4.68
C VAL A 157 -5.83 -2.61 5.53
N LEU A 158 -4.77 -3.24 5.04
CA LEU A 158 -3.94 -4.20 5.77
C LEU A 158 -2.60 -3.55 6.10
N VAL A 159 -2.33 -3.38 7.37
CA VAL A 159 -1.05 -2.88 7.87
C VAL A 159 -0.22 -4.07 8.34
N VAL A 160 0.88 -4.33 7.65
CA VAL A 160 1.77 -5.46 7.94
C VAL A 160 2.86 -5.01 8.89
N ARG A 161 2.96 -5.72 10.01
CA ARG A 161 4.07 -5.58 10.97
C ARG A 161 5.09 -6.68 10.69
N GLY A 162 6.37 -6.31 10.67
CA GLY A 162 7.44 -7.30 10.66
C GLY A 162 7.40 -8.12 11.95
N GLN A 163 7.88 -9.35 11.90
CA GLN A 163 8.12 -10.09 13.11
C GLN A 163 9.25 -9.38 13.87
N SER A 164 8.99 -8.92 15.10
CA SER A 164 10.07 -8.58 16.01
C SER A 164 10.92 -9.82 16.21
N PRO A 165 12.25 -9.72 16.10
CA PRO A 165 13.09 -10.83 16.55
C PRO A 165 12.75 -11.09 18.03
N ALA A 166 12.45 -12.36 18.32
CA ALA A 166 12.19 -12.83 19.67
C ALA A 166 13.45 -12.70 20.55
#